data_4f2a9e91d3c789c66227bcecb9eb8b89
#
_entry.id   4f2a9e91d3c789c66227bcecb9eb8b89
#
_cell.length_a   1.000
_cell.length_b   1.000
_cell.length_c   1.000
_cell.angle_alpha   90.00
_cell.angle_beta   90.00
_cell.angle_gamma   90.00
#
_symmetry.space_group_name_H-M   'P 1'
#
loop_
_entity.id
_entity.type
_entity.pdbx_description
1 polymer ?
#
loop_
_entity_poly.entity_id
_entity_poly.type
_entity_poly.pdbx_seq_one_letter_code
_entity_poly.pdbx_strand_id
1 'polypeptide(L)'
;MPMTFLIVDLEWNGAWSKRAHGYFNEIIEIGAVRLTETMEETGRFHAVIRPQVSKKLSTIVTDLTNITEEELSDGTSFYKAMAGLRRFAGEGDRVLVTWSTTDLSVLMENCRFFTGDDRPVGFTHYADLQAYCQKQLGIDASRQPGLDNLCERLGISEEGFSLHRAPDDACLTAEICRRMYE
;
A
#
# COMPACT_ATOMS: atom_id res chain seq x y z
N MET A 1 20.62 -1.68 -14.41
CA MET A 1 19.23 -1.93 -14.88
C MET A 1 18.46 -0.64 -14.72
N PRO A 2 17.45 -0.35 -15.55
CA PRO A 2 16.64 0.85 -15.35
C PRO A 2 15.95 0.82 -13.99
N MET A 3 15.76 1.98 -13.37
CA MET A 3 15.06 2.13 -12.12
C MET A 3 13.57 1.86 -12.31
N THR A 4 12.93 1.20 -11.37
CA THR A 4 11.48 0.99 -11.36
C THR A 4 10.86 1.56 -10.09
N PHE A 5 9.61 2.02 -10.20
CA PHE A 5 8.82 2.48 -9.07
C PHE A 5 7.79 1.41 -8.74
N LEU A 6 7.78 0.97 -7.51
CA LEU A 6 6.79 0.06 -6.97
C LEU A 6 5.89 0.83 -6.02
N ILE A 7 4.72 1.21 -6.52
CA ILE A 7 3.70 1.88 -5.74
C ILE A 7 2.94 0.81 -4.96
N VAL A 8 2.84 0.95 -3.65
CA VAL A 8 2.17 -0.02 -2.78
C VAL A 8 1.18 0.71 -1.88
N ASP A 9 0.00 0.14 -1.78
CA ASP A 9 -1.04 0.52 -0.84
C ASP A 9 -1.51 -0.71 -0.06
N LEU A 10 -1.95 -0.51 1.18
CA LEU A 10 -2.29 -1.58 2.11
C LEU A 10 -3.59 -1.28 2.83
N GLU A 11 -4.43 -2.32 3.01
CA GLU A 11 -5.48 -2.29 4.00
C GLU A 11 -5.13 -3.21 5.16
N TRP A 12 -5.47 -2.81 6.39
CA TRP A 12 -5.19 -3.59 7.58
C TRP A 12 -6.31 -3.56 8.61
N ASN A 13 -6.36 -4.61 9.41
CA ASN A 13 -7.27 -4.70 10.55
C ASN A 13 -6.48 -4.73 11.86
N GLY A 14 -6.79 -3.81 12.76
CA GLY A 14 -6.13 -3.70 14.05
C GLY A 14 -6.66 -4.73 15.06
N ALA A 15 -5.77 -5.46 15.72
CA ALA A 15 -6.11 -6.41 16.76
C ALA A 15 -5.06 -6.45 17.87
N TRP A 16 -5.49 -6.81 19.08
CA TRP A 16 -4.55 -7.06 20.17
C TRP A 16 -3.81 -8.38 19.96
N SER A 17 -2.51 -8.34 20.01
CA SER A 17 -1.65 -9.52 19.86
C SER A 17 -0.72 -9.69 21.05
N LYS A 18 -0.79 -10.86 21.72
CA LYS A 18 0.18 -11.20 22.78
C LYS A 18 1.60 -11.32 22.22
N ARG A 19 1.75 -11.83 21.00
CA ARG A 19 3.04 -12.01 20.33
C ARG A 19 3.68 -10.68 19.93
N ALA A 20 2.86 -9.70 19.53
CA ALA A 20 3.32 -8.34 19.22
C ALA A 20 3.47 -7.48 20.49
N HIS A 21 3.08 -8.00 21.66
CA HIS A 21 3.05 -7.27 22.93
C HIS A 21 2.24 -5.98 22.91
N GLY A 22 1.20 -5.92 22.05
CA GLY A 22 0.40 -4.73 21.90
C GLY A 22 -0.62 -4.80 20.78
N TYR A 23 -1.05 -3.64 20.33
CA TYR A 23 -1.93 -3.50 19.19
C TYR A 23 -1.11 -3.77 17.91
N PHE A 24 -1.64 -4.59 17.02
CA PHE A 24 -1.00 -5.02 15.80
C PHE A 24 -1.93 -4.76 14.61
N ASN A 25 -1.44 -4.03 13.63
CA ASN A 25 -2.15 -3.76 12.38
C ASN A 25 -1.83 -4.88 11.40
N GLU A 26 -2.71 -5.88 11.33
CA GLU A 26 -2.53 -7.03 10.45
C GLU A 26 -2.99 -6.70 9.04
N ILE A 27 -2.10 -6.82 8.05
CA ILE A 27 -2.41 -6.58 6.64
C ILE A 27 -3.43 -7.61 6.16
N ILE A 28 -4.51 -7.12 5.54
CA ILE A 28 -5.60 -7.92 4.97
C ILE A 28 -5.72 -7.76 3.45
N GLU A 29 -5.18 -6.69 2.88
CA GLU A 29 -5.14 -6.49 1.44
C GLU A 29 -3.86 -5.77 1.04
N ILE A 30 -3.29 -6.13 -0.11
CA ILE A 30 -2.14 -5.46 -0.74
C ILE A 30 -2.52 -5.14 -2.18
N GLY A 31 -2.41 -3.87 -2.55
CA GLY A 31 -2.42 -3.38 -3.92
C GLY A 31 -1.05 -2.87 -4.32
N ALA A 32 -0.64 -3.13 -5.57
CA ALA A 32 0.57 -2.51 -6.08
C ALA A 32 0.51 -2.24 -7.59
N VAL A 33 1.18 -1.16 -7.99
CA VAL A 33 1.40 -0.79 -9.39
C VAL A 33 2.90 -0.67 -9.62
N ARG A 34 3.38 -1.18 -10.75
CA ARG A 34 4.77 -1.05 -11.15
C ARG A 34 4.88 -0.09 -12.33
N LEU A 35 5.71 0.96 -12.16
CA LEU A 35 6.02 1.93 -13.19
C LEU A 35 7.48 1.83 -13.60
N THR A 36 7.77 2.17 -14.87
CA THR A 36 9.14 2.38 -15.36
C THR A 36 9.69 3.72 -14.88
N GLU A 37 10.95 4.01 -15.18
CA GLU A 37 11.57 5.33 -14.97
C GLU A 37 10.92 6.45 -15.80
N THR A 38 10.18 6.10 -16.86
CA THR A 38 9.39 7.02 -17.68
C THR A 38 7.90 7.06 -17.26
N MET A 39 7.58 6.55 -16.06
CA MET A 39 6.23 6.50 -15.50
C MET A 39 5.22 5.66 -16.29
N GLU A 40 5.68 4.77 -17.18
CA GLU A 40 4.79 3.83 -17.87
C GLU A 40 4.42 2.66 -16.96
N GLU A 41 3.14 2.32 -16.88
CA GLU A 41 2.66 1.18 -16.13
C GLU A 41 3.04 -0.13 -16.81
N THR A 42 3.68 -1.03 -16.05
CA THR A 42 4.11 -2.35 -16.53
C THR A 42 3.34 -3.50 -15.89
N GLY A 43 2.43 -3.21 -14.97
CA GLY A 43 1.55 -4.20 -14.38
C GLY A 43 0.99 -3.79 -13.03
N ARG A 44 0.05 -4.59 -12.56
CA ARG A 44 -0.63 -4.45 -11.26
C ARG A 44 -0.56 -5.77 -10.49
N PHE A 45 -0.55 -5.64 -9.17
CA PHE A 45 -0.61 -6.76 -8.24
C PHE A 45 -1.71 -6.52 -7.23
N HIS A 46 -2.43 -7.60 -6.88
CA HIS A 46 -3.44 -7.59 -5.85
C HIS A 46 -3.41 -8.89 -5.07
N ALA A 47 -3.55 -8.81 -3.76
CA ALA A 47 -3.70 -9.97 -2.89
C ALA A 47 -4.58 -9.64 -1.69
N VAL A 48 -5.64 -10.42 -1.50
CA VAL A 48 -6.39 -10.49 -0.26
C VAL A 48 -5.71 -11.51 0.66
N ILE A 49 -5.48 -11.14 1.92
CA ILE A 49 -4.74 -11.93 2.89
C ILE A 49 -5.67 -12.39 4.00
N ARG A 50 -5.66 -13.71 4.24
CA ARG A 50 -6.37 -14.30 5.36
C ARG A 50 -5.69 -13.92 6.67
N PRO A 51 -6.38 -13.21 7.59
CA PRO A 51 -5.80 -12.80 8.85
C PRO A 51 -5.52 -14.02 9.75
N GLN A 52 -4.44 -13.94 10.54
CA GLN A 52 -4.01 -14.97 11.49
C GLN A 52 -4.10 -14.49 12.94
N VAL A 53 -4.06 -13.19 13.16
CA VAL A 53 -4.08 -12.54 14.47
C VAL A 53 -5.47 -12.06 14.80
N SER A 54 -6.08 -11.30 13.90
CA SER A 54 -7.43 -10.79 14.06
C SER A 54 -8.47 -11.85 13.73
N LYS A 55 -9.37 -12.09 14.70
CA LYS A 55 -10.44 -13.11 14.55
C LYS A 55 -11.68 -12.57 13.86
N LYS A 56 -11.85 -11.27 13.83
CA LYS A 56 -12.98 -10.56 13.21
C LYS A 56 -12.50 -9.24 12.64
N LEU A 57 -13.11 -8.83 11.53
CA LEU A 57 -12.99 -7.48 11.05
C LEU A 57 -13.61 -6.49 12.04
N SER A 58 -12.96 -5.36 12.23
CA SER A 58 -13.61 -4.24 12.90
C SER A 58 -14.68 -3.65 11.99
N THR A 59 -15.78 -3.15 12.57
CA THR A 59 -16.84 -2.49 11.79
C THR A 59 -16.30 -1.31 10.99
N ILE A 60 -15.35 -0.57 11.55
CA ILE A 60 -14.69 0.56 10.88
C ILE A 60 -14.02 0.10 9.59
N VAL A 61 -13.26 -1.00 9.64
CA VAL A 61 -12.58 -1.54 8.45
C VAL A 61 -13.59 -2.04 7.44
N THR A 62 -14.64 -2.78 7.87
CA THR A 62 -15.69 -3.26 6.98
C THR A 62 -16.43 -2.11 6.28
N ASP A 63 -16.80 -1.07 7.05
CA ASP A 63 -17.55 0.08 6.53
C ASP A 63 -16.71 0.92 5.56
N LEU A 64 -15.40 0.98 5.79
CA LEU A 64 -14.47 1.76 4.99
C LEU A 64 -14.05 1.05 3.69
N THR A 65 -13.66 -0.21 3.81
CA THR A 65 -13.07 -0.98 2.71
C THR A 65 -14.07 -1.82 1.93
N ASN A 66 -15.24 -2.09 2.50
CA ASN A 66 -16.21 -3.08 2.03
C ASN A 66 -15.63 -4.51 1.90
N ILE A 67 -14.45 -4.79 2.49
CA ILE A 67 -13.89 -6.14 2.54
C ILE A 67 -14.77 -7.01 3.45
N THR A 68 -15.10 -8.20 2.97
CA THR A 68 -15.94 -9.14 3.71
C THR A 68 -15.13 -10.25 4.39
N GLU A 69 -15.71 -10.86 5.44
CA GLU A 69 -15.08 -12.02 6.08
C GLU A 69 -14.98 -13.22 5.11
N GLU A 70 -15.86 -13.32 4.12
CA GLU A 70 -15.82 -14.35 3.07
C GLU A 70 -14.59 -14.14 2.17
N GLU A 71 -14.37 -12.92 1.65
CA GLU A 71 -13.18 -12.59 0.88
C GLU A 71 -11.89 -12.91 1.66
N LEU A 72 -11.85 -12.58 2.95
CA LEU A 72 -10.68 -12.88 3.79
C LEU A 72 -10.51 -14.38 4.03
N SER A 73 -11.59 -15.14 4.17
CA SER A 73 -11.49 -16.60 4.35
C SER A 73 -10.92 -17.29 3.12
N ASP A 74 -11.22 -16.77 1.92
CA ASP A 74 -10.69 -17.24 0.64
C ASP A 74 -9.31 -16.65 0.32
N GLY A 75 -8.89 -15.64 1.08
CA GLY A 75 -7.62 -14.97 0.95
C GLY A 75 -6.41 -15.91 1.07
N THR A 76 -5.29 -15.48 0.53
CA THR A 76 -4.04 -16.22 0.60
C THR A 76 -3.34 -16.04 1.95
N SER A 77 -2.28 -16.79 2.22
CA SER A 77 -1.44 -16.53 3.39
C SER A 77 -0.51 -15.33 3.16
N PHE A 78 -0.14 -14.63 4.25
CA PHE A 78 0.82 -13.51 4.20
C PHE A 78 2.11 -13.90 3.46
N TYR A 79 2.66 -15.09 3.72
CA TYR A 79 3.87 -15.57 3.04
C TYR A 79 3.71 -15.67 1.52
N LYS A 80 2.57 -16.19 1.05
CA LYS A 80 2.29 -16.31 -0.39
C LYS A 80 2.08 -14.94 -1.03
N ALA A 81 1.37 -14.03 -0.36
CA ALA A 81 1.18 -12.67 -0.82
C ALA A 81 2.53 -11.95 -0.97
N MET A 82 3.39 -12.01 0.05
CA MET A 82 4.72 -11.40 0.01
C MET A 82 5.64 -12.03 -1.04
N ALA A 83 5.59 -13.34 -1.22
CA ALA A 83 6.33 -14.00 -2.30
C ALA A 83 5.83 -13.56 -3.69
N GLY A 84 4.52 -13.36 -3.85
CA GLY A 84 3.89 -12.79 -5.05
C GLY A 84 4.35 -11.37 -5.30
N LEU A 85 4.28 -10.50 -4.28
CA LEU A 85 4.69 -9.11 -4.36
C LEU A 85 6.18 -8.97 -4.71
N ARG A 86 7.07 -9.77 -4.09
CA ARG A 86 8.50 -9.79 -4.42
C ARG A 86 8.75 -10.19 -5.87
N ARG A 87 8.04 -11.20 -6.37
CA ARG A 87 8.13 -11.63 -7.77
C ARG A 87 7.61 -10.53 -8.72
N PHE A 88 6.51 -9.90 -8.37
CA PHE A 88 5.94 -8.78 -9.11
C PHE A 88 6.88 -7.58 -9.14
N ALA A 89 7.52 -7.25 -8.02
CA ALA A 89 8.50 -6.17 -7.94
C ALA A 89 9.70 -6.38 -8.90
N GLY A 90 10.04 -7.63 -9.21
CA GLY A 90 11.14 -7.96 -10.11
C GLY A 90 12.52 -7.80 -9.47
N GLU A 91 13.56 -7.69 -10.30
CA GLU A 91 14.96 -7.49 -9.89
C GLU A 91 15.44 -6.10 -10.31
N GLY A 92 16.54 -5.61 -9.71
CA GLY A 92 17.19 -4.35 -10.03
C GLY A 92 16.88 -3.23 -9.02
N ASP A 93 17.23 -2.00 -9.39
CA ASP A 93 17.02 -0.82 -8.55
C ASP A 93 15.55 -0.43 -8.51
N ARG A 94 15.03 -0.26 -7.28
CA ARG A 94 13.62 0.01 -7.04
C ARG A 94 13.42 1.11 -6.04
N VAL A 95 12.47 1.98 -6.34
CA VAL A 95 11.90 2.93 -5.39
C VAL A 95 10.59 2.36 -4.91
N LEU A 96 10.48 2.06 -3.61
CA LEU A 96 9.18 1.79 -2.99
C LEU A 96 8.49 3.12 -2.75
N VAL A 97 7.28 3.27 -3.26
CA VAL A 97 6.45 4.45 -3.09
C VAL A 97 5.19 4.05 -2.35
N THR A 98 4.86 4.75 -1.29
CA THR A 98 3.56 4.64 -0.61
C THR A 98 2.92 6.01 -0.52
N TRP A 99 1.60 6.04 -0.28
CA TRP A 99 0.93 7.32 -0.03
C TRP A 99 1.56 8.03 1.17
N SER A 100 1.73 7.32 2.28
CA SER A 100 2.37 7.84 3.50
C SER A 100 3.36 6.85 4.11
N THR A 101 4.12 7.28 5.11
CA THR A 101 5.02 6.40 5.87
C THR A 101 4.29 5.32 6.67
N THR A 102 2.98 5.44 6.87
CA THR A 102 2.18 4.47 7.63
C THR A 102 2.20 3.10 6.96
N ASP A 103 1.98 3.06 5.64
CA ASP A 103 2.01 1.82 4.85
C ASP A 103 3.36 1.12 4.95
N LEU A 104 4.47 1.87 4.82
CA LEU A 104 5.81 1.31 4.99
C LEU A 104 5.97 0.70 6.38
N SER A 105 5.54 1.41 7.42
CA SER A 105 5.66 0.96 8.81
C SER A 105 4.87 -0.32 9.06
N VAL A 106 3.62 -0.37 8.59
CA VAL A 106 2.74 -1.54 8.69
C VAL A 106 3.32 -2.71 7.91
N LEU A 107 3.84 -2.49 6.70
CA LEU A 107 4.46 -3.52 5.88
C LEU A 107 5.68 -4.14 6.57
N MET A 108 6.57 -3.31 7.09
CA MET A 108 7.77 -3.77 7.80
C MET A 108 7.43 -4.51 9.10
N GLU A 109 6.45 -4.01 9.85
CA GLU A 109 5.98 -4.66 11.09
C GLU A 109 5.41 -6.06 10.81
N ASN A 110 4.57 -6.20 9.77
CA ASN A 110 4.01 -7.48 9.36
C ASN A 110 5.10 -8.45 8.87
N CYS A 111 6.04 -7.98 8.06
CA CYS A 111 7.17 -8.80 7.63
C CYS A 111 7.98 -9.30 8.82
N ARG A 112 8.34 -8.43 9.75
CA ARG A 112 9.07 -8.83 10.97
C ARG A 112 8.27 -9.82 11.81
N PHE A 113 6.97 -9.58 11.97
CA PHE A 113 6.10 -10.44 12.77
C PHE A 113 5.94 -11.84 12.17
N PHE A 114 5.67 -11.93 10.87
CA PHE A 114 5.39 -13.23 10.23
C PHE A 114 6.64 -13.95 9.74
N THR A 115 7.62 -13.23 9.20
CA THR A 115 8.77 -13.84 8.53
C THR A 115 10.10 -13.67 9.28
N GLY A 116 10.14 -12.77 10.26
CA GLY A 116 11.40 -12.39 10.94
C GLY A 116 12.32 -11.49 10.09
N ASP A 117 11.89 -11.07 8.89
CA ASP A 117 12.63 -10.20 7.96
C ASP A 117 11.92 -8.85 7.87
N ASP A 118 12.63 -7.76 8.03
CA ASP A 118 12.12 -6.39 7.90
C ASP A 118 12.35 -5.78 6.51
N ARG A 119 12.80 -6.57 5.54
CA ARG A 119 13.02 -6.16 4.15
C ARG A 119 11.97 -6.78 3.21
N PRO A 120 10.76 -6.16 3.13
CA PRO A 120 9.61 -6.79 2.47
C PRO A 120 9.83 -7.11 0.99
N VAL A 121 10.43 -6.19 0.21
CA VAL A 121 10.55 -6.31 -1.26
C VAL A 121 11.93 -5.93 -1.81
N GLY A 122 12.93 -5.72 -0.95
CA GLY A 122 14.30 -5.43 -1.40
C GLY A 122 14.40 -4.15 -2.24
N PHE A 123 13.72 -3.07 -1.84
CA PHE A 123 13.85 -1.75 -2.46
C PHE A 123 15.18 -1.08 -2.07
N THR A 124 15.71 -0.25 -2.96
CA THR A 124 16.95 0.52 -2.75
C THR A 124 16.67 1.93 -2.24
N HIS A 125 15.50 2.46 -2.57
CA HIS A 125 15.05 3.79 -2.21
C HIS A 125 13.59 3.75 -1.77
N TYR A 126 13.20 4.74 -0.97
CA TYR A 126 11.82 4.92 -0.51
C TYR A 126 11.36 6.36 -0.76
N ALA A 127 10.10 6.50 -1.15
CA ALA A 127 9.44 7.79 -1.29
C ALA A 127 8.07 7.80 -0.60
N ASP A 128 7.87 8.76 0.28
CA ASP A 128 6.58 9.17 0.84
C ASP A 128 5.98 10.18 -0.14
N LEU A 129 4.98 9.74 -0.90
CA LEU A 129 4.40 10.58 -1.95
C LEU A 129 3.58 11.74 -1.38
N GLN A 130 2.90 11.55 -0.25
CA GLN A 130 2.14 12.60 0.43
C GLN A 130 3.06 13.75 0.84
N ALA A 131 4.17 13.44 1.51
CA ALA A 131 5.14 14.43 1.93
C ALA A 131 5.81 15.14 0.75
N TYR A 132 6.08 14.40 -0.34
CA TYR A 132 6.62 14.96 -1.58
C TYR A 132 5.62 15.95 -2.19
N CYS A 133 4.36 15.55 -2.36
CA CYS A 133 3.30 16.41 -2.92
C CYS A 133 3.05 17.65 -2.06
N GLN A 134 3.02 17.50 -0.73
CA GLN A 134 2.90 18.64 0.18
C GLN A 134 3.97 19.70 -0.10
N LYS A 135 5.21 19.27 -0.21
CA LYS A 135 6.35 20.16 -0.46
C LYS A 135 6.26 20.82 -1.83
N GLN A 136 5.98 20.06 -2.89
CA GLN A 136 5.95 20.58 -4.26
C GLN A 136 4.77 21.53 -4.49
N LEU A 137 3.63 21.26 -3.89
CA LEU A 137 2.41 22.07 -4.06
C LEU A 137 2.26 23.19 -3.02
N GLY A 138 3.25 23.37 -2.14
CA GLY A 138 3.23 24.40 -1.10
C GLY A 138 2.09 24.21 -0.09
N ILE A 139 1.69 22.96 0.18
CA ILE A 139 0.65 22.66 1.17
C ILE A 139 1.29 22.74 2.56
N ASP A 140 0.60 23.43 3.48
CA ASP A 140 1.04 23.56 4.87
C ASP A 140 1.32 22.19 5.48
N ALA A 141 2.51 22.02 6.09
CA ALA A 141 2.95 20.76 6.68
C ALA A 141 2.04 20.23 7.81
N SER A 142 1.24 21.11 8.42
CA SER A 142 0.23 20.71 9.41
C SER A 142 -1.02 20.08 8.79
N ARG A 143 -1.20 20.19 7.47
CA ARG A 143 -2.32 19.64 6.70
C ARG A 143 -1.85 18.49 5.85
N GLN A 144 -2.02 17.27 6.35
CA GLN A 144 -1.77 16.07 5.55
C GLN A 144 -2.97 15.82 4.62
N PRO A 145 -2.83 16.02 3.29
CA PRO A 145 -3.95 15.79 2.38
C PRO A 145 -4.27 14.31 2.30
N GLY A 146 -5.55 13.96 2.26
CA GLY A 146 -5.99 12.62 1.87
C GLY A 146 -5.66 12.33 0.40
N LEU A 147 -5.70 11.07 0.02
CA LEU A 147 -5.49 10.63 -1.37
C LEU A 147 -6.55 11.26 -2.29
N ASP A 148 -7.82 11.18 -1.88
CA ASP A 148 -8.99 11.77 -2.52
C ASP A 148 -8.84 13.28 -2.75
N ASN A 149 -8.46 14.00 -1.71
CA ASN A 149 -8.27 15.45 -1.78
C ASN A 149 -7.18 15.84 -2.80
N LEU A 150 -6.15 15.03 -2.91
CA LEU A 150 -5.09 15.32 -3.86
C LEU A 150 -5.48 14.92 -5.29
N CYS A 151 -6.25 13.84 -5.48
CA CYS A 151 -6.84 13.49 -6.76
C CYS A 151 -7.71 14.65 -7.28
N GLU A 152 -8.62 15.16 -6.46
CA GLU A 152 -9.45 16.31 -6.82
C GLU A 152 -8.59 17.52 -7.22
N ARG A 153 -7.59 17.87 -6.40
CA ARG A 153 -6.70 19.02 -6.66
C ARG A 153 -5.91 18.90 -7.95
N LEU A 154 -5.53 17.69 -8.35
CA LEU A 154 -4.76 17.40 -9.56
C LEU A 154 -5.65 17.10 -10.78
N GLY A 155 -6.99 17.11 -10.61
CA GLY A 155 -7.94 16.77 -11.67
C GLY A 155 -7.87 15.32 -12.10
N ILE A 156 -7.53 14.42 -11.17
CA ILE A 156 -7.53 12.97 -11.38
C ILE A 156 -8.94 12.45 -11.08
N SER A 157 -9.55 11.76 -12.04
CA SER A 157 -10.88 11.17 -11.85
C SER A 157 -10.78 9.91 -10.98
N GLU A 158 -11.66 9.84 -10.01
CA GLU A 158 -11.86 8.65 -9.16
C GLU A 158 -12.97 7.74 -9.71
N GLU A 159 -13.54 8.08 -10.87
CA GLU A 159 -14.60 7.28 -11.48
C GLU A 159 -14.11 5.87 -11.83
N GLY A 160 -14.82 4.87 -11.32
CA GLY A 160 -14.48 3.45 -11.50
C GLY A 160 -13.51 2.90 -10.46
N PHE A 161 -13.03 3.70 -9.50
CA PHE A 161 -12.23 3.24 -8.36
C PHE A 161 -13.08 3.15 -7.09
N SER A 162 -12.79 2.14 -6.30
CA SER A 162 -13.35 1.94 -4.95
C SER A 162 -12.33 2.41 -3.93
N LEU A 163 -12.47 3.65 -3.44
CA LEU A 163 -11.60 4.18 -2.40
C LEU A 163 -11.57 3.24 -1.18
N HIS A 164 -10.43 3.19 -0.53
CA HIS A 164 -10.14 2.25 0.57
C HIS A 164 -10.16 0.77 0.14
N ARG A 165 -9.82 0.52 -1.12
CA ARG A 165 -9.38 -0.79 -1.61
C ARG A 165 -7.95 -0.64 -2.08
N ALA A 166 -7.05 -1.43 -1.51
CA ALA A 166 -5.62 -1.29 -1.77
C ALA A 166 -5.24 -1.32 -3.27
N PRO A 167 -5.82 -2.16 -4.16
CA PRO A 167 -5.50 -2.11 -5.58
C PRO A 167 -5.92 -0.80 -6.27
N ASP A 168 -7.04 -0.21 -5.85
CA ASP A 168 -7.56 1.03 -6.43
C ASP A 168 -6.78 2.24 -5.90
N ASP A 169 -6.50 2.29 -4.60
CA ASP A 169 -5.71 3.36 -3.99
C ASP A 169 -4.25 3.33 -4.50
N ALA A 170 -3.67 2.15 -4.75
CA ALA A 170 -2.38 2.03 -5.43
C ALA A 170 -2.41 2.59 -6.86
N CYS A 171 -3.52 2.42 -7.60
CA CYS A 171 -3.69 2.99 -8.94
C CYS A 171 -3.80 4.52 -8.89
N LEU A 172 -4.58 5.07 -7.97
CA LEU A 172 -4.70 6.53 -7.77
C LEU A 172 -3.36 7.13 -7.33
N THR A 173 -2.66 6.48 -6.40
CA THR A 173 -1.31 6.88 -5.97
C THR A 173 -0.32 6.87 -7.15
N ALA A 174 -0.41 5.86 -8.04
CA ALA A 174 0.41 5.80 -9.25
C ALA A 174 0.09 6.94 -10.22
N GLU A 175 -1.18 7.33 -10.37
CA GLU A 175 -1.56 8.44 -11.21
C GLU A 175 -1.08 9.79 -10.64
N ILE A 176 -1.17 9.99 -9.34
CA ILE A 176 -0.56 11.14 -8.66
C ILE A 176 0.95 11.17 -8.91
N CYS A 177 1.62 10.02 -8.77
CA CYS A 177 3.06 9.91 -9.00
C CYS A 177 3.43 10.37 -10.42
N ARG A 178 2.67 9.96 -11.45
CA ARG A 178 2.86 10.42 -12.84
C ARG A 178 2.72 11.92 -12.98
N ARG A 179 1.65 12.49 -12.43
CA ARG A 179 1.39 13.95 -12.50
C ARG A 179 2.44 14.78 -11.80
N MET A 180 3.04 14.23 -10.75
CA MET A 180 4.04 14.93 -9.94
C MET A 180 5.48 14.72 -10.41
N TYR A 181 5.71 13.76 -11.33
CA TYR A 181 7.01 13.47 -11.89
C TYR A 181 7.39 14.41 -13.05
N GLU A 182 6.40 15.02 -13.70
CA GLU A 182 6.62 16.05 -14.73
C GLU A 182 7.19 17.35 -14.14
#